data_46946da2fbb442d1fd1de69aa43116da
#
_entry.id   46946da2fbb442d1fd1de69aa43116da
#
_cell.length_a   1.000
_cell.length_b   1.000
_cell.length_c   1.000
_cell.angle_alpha   90.00
_cell.angle_beta   90.00
_cell.angle_gamma   90.00
#
_symmetry.space_group_name_H-M   'P 1'
#
loop_
_entity.id
_entity.type
_entity.pdbx_description
1 polymer ?
#
loop_
_entity_poly.entity_id
_entity_poly.type
_entity_poly.pdbx_seq_one_letter_code
_entity_poly.pdbx_strand_id
1 'polypeptide(L)'
;MSYELVVFDNDGVLVDSEPISNRVLAEYLTELGYPTSVEDSYRDFMGCAAHTVHDVIGERYGATLPEGFDELFHARVFAAFEAELTPVRGADTLLKTLREQGVRYCVASSAHHAWIRTAHRLTALDPYFTDDLVFSAQDVGVGKPAPDLFLHAARAMGVAPERCLVLEDSRNGVLAARAAGMDVYGYAALTDPARLTGAGATGLFTDLADVLRLLAN
;
A
#
# COMPACT_ATOMS: atom_id res chain seq x y z
N MET A 1 -17.39 -17.95 1.69
CA MET A 1 -16.45 -18.57 0.71
C MET A 1 -15.10 -18.68 1.39
N SER A 2 -14.40 -19.81 1.25
CA SER A 2 -13.08 -19.98 1.88
C SER A 2 -12.03 -19.41 0.93
N TYR A 3 -11.34 -18.33 1.31
CA TYR A 3 -10.20 -17.80 0.58
C TYR A 3 -9.00 -18.77 0.68
N GLU A 4 -8.24 -18.90 -0.39
CA GLU A 4 -7.06 -19.75 -0.46
C GLU A 4 -5.74 -18.95 -0.43
N LEU A 5 -5.82 -17.65 -0.69
CA LEU A 5 -4.68 -16.74 -0.70
C LEU A 5 -5.08 -15.39 -0.12
N VAL A 6 -4.26 -14.87 0.78
CA VAL A 6 -4.33 -13.47 1.23
C VAL A 6 -3.24 -12.69 0.51
N VAL A 7 -3.63 -11.64 -0.22
CA VAL A 7 -2.71 -10.75 -0.92
C VAL A 7 -2.67 -9.43 -0.17
N PHE A 8 -1.54 -9.13 0.41
CA PHE A 8 -1.33 -7.88 1.13
C PHE A 8 -0.80 -6.79 0.19
N ASP A 9 -1.34 -5.59 0.28
CA ASP A 9 -0.52 -4.44 -0.05
C ASP A 9 0.60 -4.27 0.98
N ASN A 10 1.64 -3.52 0.62
CA ASN A 10 2.79 -3.28 1.49
C ASN A 10 2.64 -2.01 2.32
N ASP A 11 2.62 -0.86 1.62
CA ASP A 11 2.66 0.47 2.21
C ASP A 11 1.28 0.83 2.78
N GLY A 12 1.23 1.25 4.04
CA GLY A 12 -0.03 1.51 4.74
C GLY A 12 -0.76 0.27 5.28
N VAL A 13 -0.43 -0.95 4.82
CA VAL A 13 -1.07 -2.20 5.28
C VAL A 13 -0.14 -3.07 6.13
N LEU A 14 1.07 -3.34 5.66
CA LEU A 14 2.08 -4.10 6.41
C LEU A 14 3.08 -3.20 7.12
N VAL A 15 3.50 -2.12 6.45
CA VAL A 15 4.44 -1.13 6.99
C VAL A 15 3.75 0.22 7.12
N ASP A 16 3.97 0.90 8.26
CA ASP A 16 3.32 2.17 8.60
C ASP A 16 4.05 3.35 7.94
N SER A 17 4.10 3.31 6.60
CA SER A 17 4.85 4.25 5.77
C SER A 17 4.08 5.55 5.47
N GLU A 18 2.74 5.52 5.46
CA GLU A 18 1.91 6.66 5.08
C GLU A 18 2.08 7.90 5.97
N PRO A 19 2.14 7.78 7.33
CA PRO A 19 2.36 8.95 8.18
C PRO A 19 3.69 9.65 7.89
N ILE A 20 4.75 8.87 7.64
CA ILE A 20 6.09 9.39 7.38
C ILE A 20 6.12 10.06 6.01
N SER A 21 5.63 9.38 4.97
CA SER A 21 5.61 9.90 3.59
C SER A 21 4.83 11.20 3.49
N ASN A 22 3.63 11.25 4.08
CA ASN A 22 2.78 12.45 4.04
C ASN A 22 3.38 13.62 4.84
N ARG A 23 4.03 13.36 5.98
CA ARG A 23 4.75 14.38 6.74
C ARG A 23 5.91 14.96 5.93
N VAL A 24 6.77 14.10 5.38
CA VAL A 24 7.92 14.51 4.57
C VAL A 24 7.48 15.31 3.33
N LEU A 25 6.38 14.90 2.68
CA LEU A 25 5.84 15.63 1.55
C LEU A 25 5.35 17.03 1.96
N ALA A 26 4.60 17.12 3.05
CA ALA A 26 4.08 18.38 3.57
C ALA A 26 5.21 19.36 3.94
N GLU A 27 6.24 18.87 4.62
CA GLU A 27 7.44 19.63 4.97
C GLU A 27 8.15 20.12 3.71
N TYR A 28 8.38 19.24 2.73
CA TYR A 28 9.10 19.60 1.51
C TYR A 28 8.34 20.57 0.63
N LEU A 29 7.03 20.42 0.44
CA LEU A 29 6.21 21.37 -0.28
C LEU A 29 6.20 22.75 0.40
N THR A 30 6.13 22.77 1.73
CA THR A 30 6.19 24.02 2.50
C THR A 30 7.55 24.72 2.35
N GLU A 31 8.67 23.99 2.37
CA GLU A 31 10.01 24.54 2.10
C GLU A 31 10.11 25.18 0.70
N LEU A 32 9.41 24.62 -0.28
CA LEU A 32 9.35 25.14 -1.65
C LEU A 32 8.41 26.34 -1.83
N GLY A 33 7.75 26.79 -0.75
CA GLY A 33 6.83 27.94 -0.76
C GLY A 33 5.38 27.56 -1.07
N TYR A 34 5.01 26.29 -0.99
CA TYR A 34 3.65 25.77 -1.11
C TYR A 34 3.13 25.28 0.24
N PRO A 35 2.59 26.15 1.10
CA PRO A 35 2.15 25.79 2.44
C PRO A 35 1.21 24.59 2.42
N THR A 36 1.63 23.49 3.02
CA THR A 36 0.91 22.22 3.03
C THR A 36 1.00 21.63 4.44
N SER A 37 -0.12 21.45 5.10
CA SER A 37 -0.15 20.71 6.37
C SER A 37 -0.13 19.19 6.12
N VAL A 38 0.14 18.40 7.16
CA VAL A 38 0.07 16.94 7.08
C VAL A 38 -1.35 16.49 6.73
N GLU A 39 -2.36 17.16 7.28
CA GLU A 39 -3.78 16.91 6.99
C GLU A 39 -4.12 17.20 5.52
N ASP A 40 -3.54 18.28 4.95
CA ASP A 40 -3.67 18.56 3.52
C ASP A 40 -3.03 17.47 2.69
N SER A 41 -1.85 16.99 3.10
CA SER A 41 -1.16 15.90 2.41
C SER A 41 -2.01 14.62 2.41
N TYR A 42 -2.56 14.22 3.54
CA TYR A 42 -3.47 13.07 3.62
C TYR A 42 -4.70 13.22 2.72
N ARG A 43 -5.32 14.39 2.74
CA ARG A 43 -6.52 14.66 1.94
C ARG A 43 -6.24 14.58 0.45
N ASP A 44 -5.14 15.18 -0.01
CA ASP A 44 -4.89 15.48 -1.42
C ASP A 44 -4.00 14.43 -2.10
N PHE A 45 -3.08 13.80 -1.37
CA PHE A 45 -2.01 12.99 -1.96
C PHE A 45 -1.97 11.53 -1.51
N MET A 46 -2.54 11.18 -0.35
CA MET A 46 -2.47 9.80 0.16
C MET A 46 -3.14 8.80 -0.80
N GLY A 47 -2.40 7.75 -1.16
CA GLY A 47 -2.85 6.73 -2.10
C GLY A 47 -3.01 7.20 -3.55
N CYS A 48 -2.48 8.40 -3.88
CA CYS A 48 -2.49 8.95 -5.24
C CYS A 48 -1.21 8.57 -5.99
N ALA A 49 -1.26 8.69 -7.33
CA ALA A 49 -0.08 8.53 -8.16
C ALA A 49 0.89 9.73 -7.97
N ALA A 50 2.19 9.52 -8.16
CA ALA A 50 3.21 10.55 -7.95
C ALA A 50 2.94 11.86 -8.72
N HIS A 51 2.43 11.77 -9.97
CA HIS A 51 2.10 12.95 -10.77
C HIS A 51 1.01 13.84 -10.15
N THR A 52 0.17 13.30 -9.25
CA THR A 52 -0.90 14.07 -8.61
C THR A 52 -0.36 15.29 -7.83
N VAL A 53 0.83 15.17 -7.25
CA VAL A 53 1.46 16.30 -6.54
C VAL A 53 1.76 17.44 -7.51
N HIS A 54 2.31 17.13 -8.69
CA HIS A 54 2.59 18.10 -9.74
C HIS A 54 1.31 18.78 -10.24
N ASP A 55 0.25 17.98 -10.47
CA ASP A 55 -1.04 18.48 -10.96
C ASP A 55 -1.67 19.44 -9.95
N VAL A 56 -1.72 19.07 -8.67
CA VAL A 56 -2.31 19.90 -7.61
C VAL A 56 -1.53 21.21 -7.41
N ILE A 57 -0.20 21.17 -7.45
CA ILE A 57 0.62 22.39 -7.35
C ILE A 57 0.41 23.28 -8.58
N GLY A 58 0.35 22.69 -9.77
CA GLY A 58 0.04 23.40 -11.01
C GLY A 58 -1.33 24.09 -10.96
N GLU A 59 -2.36 23.37 -10.51
CA GLU A 59 -3.73 23.91 -10.43
C GLU A 59 -3.88 25.00 -9.35
N ARG A 60 -3.30 24.81 -8.16
CA ARG A 60 -3.48 25.73 -7.02
C ARG A 60 -2.62 26.98 -7.11
N TYR A 61 -1.38 26.83 -7.59
CA TYR A 61 -0.38 27.91 -7.53
C TYR A 61 0.06 28.39 -8.91
N GLY A 62 -0.39 27.73 -10.00
CA GLY A 62 0.09 28.04 -11.36
C GLY A 62 1.59 27.80 -11.52
N ALA A 63 2.16 26.88 -10.75
CA ALA A 63 3.59 26.64 -10.63
C ALA A 63 3.96 25.23 -11.09
N THR A 64 5.24 25.07 -11.45
CA THR A 64 5.84 23.77 -11.75
C THR A 64 6.83 23.42 -10.63
N LEU A 65 6.78 22.20 -10.12
CA LEU A 65 7.77 21.72 -9.15
C LEU A 65 9.17 21.69 -9.78
N PRO A 66 10.23 21.87 -8.97
CA PRO A 66 11.61 21.87 -9.47
C PRO A 66 11.98 20.54 -10.15
N GLU A 67 12.89 20.63 -11.13
CA GLU A 67 13.54 19.42 -11.65
C GLU A 67 14.21 18.63 -10.51
N GLY A 68 14.05 17.31 -10.51
CA GLY A 68 14.55 16.44 -9.44
C GLY A 68 13.70 16.42 -8.17
N PHE A 69 12.49 17.00 -8.20
CA PHE A 69 11.58 16.99 -7.05
C PHE A 69 11.30 15.56 -6.55
N ASP A 70 10.91 14.67 -7.46
CA ASP A 70 10.53 13.29 -7.11
C ASP A 70 11.70 12.51 -6.52
N GLU A 71 12.89 12.64 -7.11
CA GLU A 71 14.12 11.99 -6.63
C GLU A 71 14.49 12.48 -5.23
N LEU A 72 14.42 13.80 -4.99
CA LEU A 72 14.76 14.37 -3.69
C LEU A 72 13.68 14.03 -2.64
N PHE A 73 12.41 14.03 -3.03
CA PHE A 73 11.32 13.59 -2.17
C PHE A 73 11.55 12.14 -1.73
N HIS A 74 11.78 11.23 -2.68
CA HIS A 74 12.07 9.83 -2.36
C HIS A 74 13.30 9.68 -1.45
N ALA A 75 14.38 10.41 -1.71
CA ALA A 75 15.58 10.36 -0.87
C ALA A 75 15.27 10.79 0.58
N ARG A 76 14.48 11.85 0.77
CA ARG A 76 14.04 12.32 2.10
C ARG A 76 13.15 11.30 2.81
N VAL A 77 12.20 10.72 2.09
CA VAL A 77 11.32 9.66 2.63
C VAL A 77 12.15 8.46 3.05
N PHE A 78 13.08 8.00 2.23
CA PHE A 78 13.95 6.88 2.57
C PHE A 78 14.79 7.14 3.83
N ALA A 79 15.35 8.36 3.96
CA ALA A 79 16.09 8.73 5.16
C ALA A 79 15.21 8.71 6.43
N ALA A 80 13.97 9.19 6.30
CA ALA A 80 13.01 9.14 7.41
C ALA A 80 12.59 7.70 7.74
N PHE A 81 12.40 6.85 6.74
CA PHE A 81 12.07 5.43 6.95
C PHE A 81 13.16 4.67 7.68
N GLU A 82 14.44 4.93 7.38
CA GLU A 82 15.55 4.29 8.11
C GLU A 82 15.50 4.60 9.62
N ALA A 83 14.99 5.75 10.00
CA ALA A 83 14.91 6.19 11.39
C ALA A 83 13.61 5.83 12.10
N GLU A 84 12.49 5.79 11.39
CA GLU A 84 11.16 5.84 12.00
C GLU A 84 10.20 4.73 11.56
N LEU A 85 10.50 4.00 10.46
CA LEU A 85 9.56 3.03 9.91
C LEU A 85 9.27 1.88 10.88
N THR A 86 8.01 1.65 11.15
CA THR A 86 7.53 0.54 11.98
C THR A 86 6.57 -0.34 11.20
N PRO A 87 6.38 -1.61 11.60
CA PRO A 87 5.29 -2.40 11.03
C PRO A 87 3.94 -1.81 11.47
N VAL A 88 2.92 -1.94 10.64
CA VAL A 88 1.55 -1.66 11.06
C VAL A 88 1.22 -2.55 12.26
N ARG A 89 0.55 -1.95 13.26
CA ARG A 89 0.21 -2.66 14.49
C ARG A 89 -0.54 -3.96 14.21
N GLY A 90 0.03 -5.07 14.66
CA GLY A 90 -0.54 -6.41 14.49
C GLY A 90 -0.06 -7.16 13.26
N ALA A 91 0.73 -6.56 12.35
CA ALA A 91 1.22 -7.21 11.14
C ALA A 91 2.04 -8.47 11.45
N ASP A 92 3.01 -8.39 12.35
CA ASP A 92 3.81 -9.54 12.79
C ASP A 92 2.93 -10.66 13.35
N THR A 93 2.00 -10.32 14.24
CA THR A 93 1.09 -11.29 14.86
C THR A 93 0.19 -11.96 13.82
N LEU A 94 -0.35 -11.20 12.88
CA LEU A 94 -1.18 -11.72 11.80
C LEU A 94 -0.38 -12.67 10.91
N LEU A 95 0.77 -12.25 10.41
CA LEU A 95 1.63 -13.05 9.52
C LEU A 95 2.09 -14.34 10.20
N LYS A 96 2.47 -14.27 11.47
CA LYS A 96 2.81 -15.44 12.28
C LYS A 96 1.64 -16.42 12.36
N THR A 97 0.44 -15.93 12.68
CA THR A 97 -0.76 -16.74 12.79
C THR A 97 -1.14 -17.40 11.47
N LEU A 98 -1.10 -16.64 10.34
CA LEU A 98 -1.37 -17.19 9.01
C LEU A 98 -0.40 -18.34 8.67
N ARG A 99 0.89 -18.14 8.95
CA ARG A 99 1.91 -19.17 8.73
C ARG A 99 1.68 -20.41 9.59
N GLU A 100 1.35 -20.25 10.87
CA GLU A 100 1.05 -21.37 11.79
C GLU A 100 -0.20 -22.15 11.37
N GLN A 101 -1.19 -21.46 10.79
CA GLN A 101 -2.42 -22.06 10.28
C GLN A 101 -2.29 -22.62 8.86
N GLY A 102 -1.15 -22.45 8.20
CA GLY A 102 -0.92 -22.88 6.83
C GLY A 102 -1.73 -22.10 5.78
N VAL A 103 -2.21 -20.89 6.12
CA VAL A 103 -2.87 -19.99 5.19
C VAL A 103 -1.82 -19.36 4.27
N ARG A 104 -2.00 -19.48 2.95
CA ARG A 104 -1.09 -18.89 1.98
C ARG A 104 -1.28 -17.37 1.93
N TYR A 105 -0.17 -16.66 1.81
CA TYR A 105 -0.18 -15.20 1.65
C TYR A 105 1.00 -14.73 0.79
N CYS A 106 0.88 -13.53 0.25
CA CYS A 106 1.94 -12.84 -0.49
C CYS A 106 1.76 -11.33 -0.38
N VAL A 107 2.77 -10.58 -0.82
CA VAL A 107 2.73 -9.12 -0.99
C VAL A 107 2.58 -8.78 -2.47
N ALA A 108 1.75 -7.78 -2.78
CA ALA A 108 1.62 -7.19 -4.12
C ALA A 108 1.58 -5.66 -4.00
N SER A 109 2.71 -5.00 -4.26
CA SER A 109 2.91 -3.55 -4.08
C SER A 109 3.24 -2.84 -5.39
N SER A 110 2.79 -1.59 -5.51
CA SER A 110 3.23 -0.69 -6.59
C SER A 110 4.68 -0.23 -6.45
N ALA A 111 5.28 -0.43 -5.30
CA ALA A 111 6.68 -0.09 -5.02
C ALA A 111 7.67 -1.05 -5.70
N HIS A 112 8.92 -0.58 -5.85
CA HIS A 112 10.02 -1.40 -6.37
C HIS A 112 10.42 -2.51 -5.39
N HIS A 113 10.88 -3.65 -5.88
CA HIS A 113 11.37 -4.77 -5.06
C HIS A 113 12.39 -4.35 -4.00
N ALA A 114 13.33 -3.48 -4.39
CA ALA A 114 14.36 -2.99 -3.47
C ALA A 114 13.75 -2.24 -2.27
N TRP A 115 12.67 -1.47 -2.51
CA TRP A 115 11.95 -0.79 -1.44
C TRP A 115 11.22 -1.78 -0.53
N ILE A 116 10.44 -2.70 -1.10
CA ILE A 116 9.67 -3.69 -0.32
C ILE A 116 10.61 -4.47 0.61
N ARG A 117 11.75 -4.97 0.09
CA ARG A 117 12.74 -5.67 0.91
C ARG A 117 13.35 -4.80 2.00
N THR A 118 13.65 -3.54 1.68
CA THR A 118 14.18 -2.60 2.68
C THR A 118 13.16 -2.35 3.78
N ALA A 119 11.90 -2.10 3.43
CA ALA A 119 10.83 -1.90 4.39
C ALA A 119 10.62 -3.13 5.29
N HIS A 120 10.60 -4.34 4.71
CA HIS A 120 10.48 -5.57 5.50
C HIS A 120 11.65 -5.76 6.46
N ARG A 121 12.89 -5.47 6.01
CA ARG A 121 14.07 -5.56 6.88
C ARG A 121 14.03 -4.54 8.01
N LEU A 122 13.66 -3.29 7.74
CA LEU A 122 13.54 -2.23 8.76
C LEU A 122 12.47 -2.53 9.80
N THR A 123 11.40 -3.21 9.40
CA THR A 123 10.26 -3.56 10.25
C THR A 123 10.32 -4.99 10.82
N ALA A 124 11.42 -5.73 10.56
CA ALA A 124 11.60 -7.13 10.94
C ALA A 124 10.48 -8.07 10.40
N LEU A 125 9.88 -7.73 9.26
CA LEU A 125 8.91 -8.57 8.56
C LEU A 125 9.56 -9.49 7.51
N ASP A 126 10.85 -9.32 7.20
CA ASP A 126 11.62 -10.13 6.24
C ASP A 126 11.56 -11.66 6.50
N PRO A 127 11.45 -12.19 7.75
CA PRO A 127 11.33 -13.63 7.95
C PRO A 127 10.01 -14.24 7.44
N TYR A 128 9.02 -13.42 7.11
CA TYR A 128 7.72 -13.88 6.61
C TYR A 128 7.66 -13.96 5.09
N PHE A 129 8.57 -13.28 4.37
CA PHE A 129 8.51 -13.10 2.93
C PHE A 129 9.80 -13.54 2.24
N THR A 130 9.75 -14.69 1.60
CA THR A 130 10.76 -15.10 0.62
C THR A 130 10.53 -14.39 -0.71
N ASP A 131 11.51 -14.37 -1.60
CA ASP A 131 11.42 -13.62 -2.87
C ASP A 131 10.23 -14.06 -3.75
N ASP A 132 9.81 -15.31 -3.67
CA ASP A 132 8.68 -15.88 -4.38
C ASP A 132 7.31 -15.48 -3.79
N LEU A 133 7.29 -14.81 -2.65
CA LEU A 133 6.07 -14.25 -2.02
C LEU A 133 5.94 -12.72 -2.18
N VAL A 134 6.86 -12.08 -2.92
CA VAL A 134 6.89 -10.63 -3.09
C VAL A 134 6.74 -10.27 -4.56
N PHE A 135 5.64 -9.60 -4.89
CA PHE A 135 5.31 -9.13 -6.23
C PHE A 135 5.31 -7.60 -6.28
N SER A 136 5.92 -7.06 -7.32
CA SER A 136 6.08 -5.62 -7.56
C SER A 136 5.43 -5.23 -8.89
N ALA A 137 4.98 -3.99 -9.00
CA ALA A 137 4.57 -3.42 -10.28
C ALA A 137 5.68 -3.48 -11.35
N GLN A 138 6.95 -3.59 -10.95
CA GLN A 138 8.07 -3.81 -11.88
C GLN A 138 7.95 -5.12 -12.66
N ASP A 139 7.30 -6.16 -12.09
CA ASP A 139 7.17 -7.47 -12.72
C ASP A 139 6.19 -7.45 -13.91
N VAL A 140 5.27 -6.48 -13.91
CA VAL A 140 4.22 -6.35 -14.93
C VAL A 140 4.29 -5.05 -15.73
N GLY A 141 5.14 -4.11 -15.34
CA GLY A 141 5.36 -2.83 -16.02
C GLY A 141 4.22 -1.82 -15.86
N VAL A 142 3.21 -2.11 -15.04
CA VAL A 142 2.08 -1.22 -14.76
C VAL A 142 1.65 -1.34 -13.30
N GLY A 143 1.37 -0.19 -12.66
CA GLY A 143 0.91 -0.15 -11.28
C GLY A 143 -0.62 -0.14 -11.14
N LYS A 144 -1.09 -0.22 -9.90
CA LYS A 144 -2.49 0.01 -9.53
C LYS A 144 -2.94 1.40 -10.05
N PRO A 145 -4.14 1.56 -10.63
CA PRO A 145 -5.31 0.69 -10.52
C PRO A 145 -5.43 -0.41 -11.59
N ALA A 146 -4.40 -0.67 -12.42
CA ALA A 146 -4.44 -1.81 -13.33
C ALA A 146 -4.46 -3.14 -12.54
N PRO A 147 -5.20 -4.17 -13.01
CA PRO A 147 -5.34 -5.44 -12.29
C PRO A 147 -4.11 -6.35 -12.41
N ASP A 148 -3.18 -6.02 -13.28
CA ASP A 148 -2.11 -6.88 -13.76
C ASP A 148 -1.25 -7.43 -12.63
N LEU A 149 -0.92 -6.59 -11.63
CA LEU A 149 -0.12 -6.97 -10.48
C LEU A 149 -0.82 -8.06 -9.64
N PHE A 150 -2.08 -7.87 -9.32
CA PHE A 150 -2.84 -8.86 -8.54
C PHE A 150 -3.07 -10.16 -9.32
N LEU A 151 -3.36 -10.06 -10.62
CA LEU A 151 -3.48 -11.23 -11.48
C LEU A 151 -2.15 -11.98 -11.62
N HIS A 152 -1.03 -11.27 -11.67
CA HIS A 152 0.31 -11.86 -11.69
C HIS A 152 0.58 -12.60 -10.37
N ALA A 153 0.34 -11.98 -9.23
CA ALA A 153 0.50 -12.59 -7.91
C ALA A 153 -0.36 -13.87 -7.76
N ALA A 154 -1.64 -13.80 -8.08
CA ALA A 154 -2.54 -14.95 -8.02
C ALA A 154 -2.08 -16.11 -8.90
N ARG A 155 -1.63 -15.81 -10.14
CA ARG A 155 -1.09 -16.81 -11.08
C ARG A 155 0.18 -17.45 -10.54
N ALA A 156 1.12 -16.67 -10.04
CA ALA A 156 2.37 -17.16 -9.49
C ALA A 156 2.12 -18.06 -8.25
N MET A 157 1.15 -17.66 -7.42
CA MET A 157 0.71 -18.44 -6.26
C MET A 157 -0.19 -19.63 -6.63
N GLY A 158 -0.59 -19.79 -7.89
CA GLY A 158 -1.42 -20.91 -8.36
C GLY A 158 -2.85 -20.89 -7.79
N VAL A 159 -3.44 -19.69 -7.58
CA VAL A 159 -4.78 -19.51 -7.03
C VAL A 159 -5.64 -18.73 -8.00
N ALA A 160 -6.90 -19.15 -8.16
CA ALA A 160 -7.86 -18.41 -8.97
C ALA A 160 -8.22 -17.06 -8.30
N PRO A 161 -8.37 -15.97 -9.07
CA PRO A 161 -8.63 -14.64 -8.51
C PRO A 161 -9.82 -14.58 -7.55
N GLU A 162 -10.91 -15.26 -7.86
CA GLU A 162 -12.12 -15.33 -7.02
C GLU A 162 -11.93 -16.04 -5.68
N ARG A 163 -10.76 -16.65 -5.47
CA ARG A 163 -10.37 -17.30 -4.21
C ARG A 163 -9.27 -16.52 -3.48
N CYS A 164 -8.94 -15.33 -3.96
CA CYS A 164 -8.00 -14.41 -3.34
C CYS A 164 -8.75 -13.36 -2.52
N LEU A 165 -8.21 -13.05 -1.34
CA LEU A 165 -8.60 -11.91 -0.52
C LEU A 165 -7.47 -10.88 -0.59
N VAL A 166 -7.77 -9.68 -1.06
CA VAL A 166 -6.84 -8.54 -1.04
C VAL A 166 -7.08 -7.70 0.20
N LEU A 167 -5.99 -7.25 0.84
CA LEU A 167 -6.01 -6.28 1.93
C LEU A 167 -5.29 -5.02 1.45
N GLU A 168 -5.99 -3.89 1.46
CA GLU A 168 -5.58 -2.66 0.77
C GLU A 168 -6.07 -1.42 1.51
N ASP A 169 -5.27 -0.36 1.55
CA ASP A 169 -5.62 0.91 2.18
C ASP A 169 -5.93 2.03 1.19
N SER A 170 -5.66 1.82 -0.11
CA SER A 170 -5.76 2.84 -1.14
C SER A 170 -6.97 2.62 -2.09
N ARG A 171 -7.50 3.74 -2.62
CA ARG A 171 -8.53 3.70 -3.66
C ARG A 171 -8.05 2.95 -4.92
N ASN A 172 -6.80 3.18 -5.34
CA ASN A 172 -6.26 2.59 -6.54
C ASN A 172 -6.06 1.08 -6.40
N GLY A 173 -5.65 0.61 -5.23
CA GLY A 173 -5.52 -0.81 -4.97
C GLY A 173 -6.87 -1.52 -4.88
N VAL A 174 -7.87 -0.90 -4.26
CA VAL A 174 -9.24 -1.44 -4.27
C VAL A 174 -9.76 -1.58 -5.70
N LEU A 175 -9.59 -0.57 -6.55
CA LEU A 175 -9.97 -0.64 -7.96
C LEU A 175 -9.25 -1.77 -8.71
N ALA A 176 -7.94 -1.92 -8.49
CA ALA A 176 -7.13 -2.97 -9.10
C ALA A 176 -7.61 -4.37 -8.70
N ALA A 177 -7.86 -4.59 -7.41
CA ALA A 177 -8.36 -5.87 -6.90
C ALA A 177 -9.74 -6.22 -7.47
N ARG A 178 -10.65 -5.25 -7.52
CA ARG A 178 -11.99 -5.43 -8.13
C ARG A 178 -11.89 -5.72 -9.62
N ALA A 179 -11.02 -5.02 -10.35
CA ALA A 179 -10.77 -5.28 -11.77
C ALA A 179 -10.14 -6.65 -12.01
N ALA A 180 -9.36 -7.17 -11.04
CA ALA A 180 -8.81 -8.53 -11.07
C ALA A 180 -9.85 -9.63 -10.73
N GLY A 181 -11.08 -9.27 -10.34
CA GLY A 181 -12.11 -10.22 -9.92
C GLY A 181 -11.90 -10.78 -8.50
N MET A 182 -11.13 -10.09 -7.68
CA MET A 182 -10.85 -10.48 -6.30
C MET A 182 -11.75 -9.76 -5.30
N ASP A 183 -12.02 -10.39 -4.17
CA ASP A 183 -12.55 -9.70 -3.02
C ASP A 183 -11.46 -8.86 -2.38
N VAL A 184 -11.84 -7.65 -1.93
CA VAL A 184 -10.91 -6.71 -1.30
C VAL A 184 -11.51 -6.10 -0.06
N TYR A 185 -10.80 -6.21 1.05
CA TYR A 185 -11.14 -5.53 2.28
C TYR A 185 -10.25 -4.31 2.46
N GLY A 186 -10.91 -3.15 2.61
CA GLY A 186 -10.25 -1.87 2.75
C GLY A 186 -9.76 -1.64 4.18
N TYR A 187 -8.47 -1.39 4.36
CA TYR A 187 -7.90 -0.98 5.65
C TYR A 187 -8.11 0.52 5.85
N ALA A 188 -9.06 0.85 6.72
CA ALA A 188 -9.55 2.21 6.92
C ALA A 188 -9.00 2.85 8.21
N ALA A 189 -7.74 2.55 8.59
CA ALA A 189 -7.13 3.15 9.77
C ALA A 189 -6.78 4.63 9.55
N LEU A 190 -6.30 4.98 8.36
CA LEU A 190 -5.93 6.35 7.98
C LEU A 190 -6.75 6.85 6.78
N THR A 191 -7.11 5.96 5.85
CA THR A 191 -7.88 6.32 4.66
C THR A 191 -9.35 6.51 4.99
N ASP A 192 -9.95 7.56 4.43
CA ASP A 192 -11.41 7.79 4.53
C ASP A 192 -12.18 6.56 4.03
N PRO A 193 -13.01 5.92 4.89
CA PRO A 193 -13.83 4.77 4.53
C PRO A 193 -14.66 4.97 3.26
N ALA A 194 -15.15 6.19 3.00
CA ALA A 194 -15.96 6.49 1.83
C ALA A 194 -15.16 6.36 0.51
N ARG A 195 -13.85 6.63 0.53
CA ARG A 195 -12.97 6.45 -0.64
C ARG A 195 -12.81 4.97 -1.00
N LEU A 196 -12.70 4.10 0.01
CA LEU A 196 -12.53 2.65 -0.19
C LEU A 196 -13.85 2.00 -0.61
N THR A 197 -14.96 2.33 0.05
CA THR A 197 -16.29 1.82 -0.33
C THR A 197 -16.70 2.32 -1.71
N GLY A 198 -16.44 3.60 -2.02
CA GLY A 198 -16.71 4.18 -3.34
C GLY A 198 -15.88 3.54 -4.47
N ALA A 199 -14.73 2.95 -4.16
CA ALA A 199 -13.93 2.16 -5.10
C ALA A 199 -14.42 0.71 -5.24
N GLY A 200 -15.36 0.26 -4.41
CA GLY A 200 -15.95 -1.08 -4.47
C GLY A 200 -15.35 -2.09 -3.50
N ALA A 201 -14.77 -1.64 -2.38
CA ALA A 201 -14.31 -2.56 -1.33
C ALA A 201 -15.46 -3.48 -0.89
N THR A 202 -15.17 -4.77 -0.76
CA THR A 202 -16.11 -5.80 -0.30
C THR A 202 -16.51 -5.58 1.17
N GLY A 203 -15.58 -5.06 1.95
CA GLY A 203 -15.78 -4.68 3.34
C GLY A 203 -14.63 -3.80 3.82
N LEU A 204 -14.72 -3.34 5.06
CA LEU A 204 -13.71 -2.50 5.71
C LEU A 204 -13.25 -3.13 7.02
N PHE A 205 -12.02 -2.82 7.41
CA PHE A 205 -11.47 -3.11 8.73
C PHE A 205 -10.52 -1.99 9.16
N THR A 206 -10.26 -1.88 10.46
CA THR A 206 -9.37 -0.88 11.04
C THR A 206 -8.29 -1.48 11.93
N ASP A 207 -8.35 -2.78 12.17
CA ASP A 207 -7.34 -3.53 12.92
C ASP A 207 -7.00 -4.83 12.18
N LEU A 208 -5.71 -5.11 11.98
CA LEU A 208 -5.27 -6.35 11.33
C LEU A 208 -5.72 -7.62 12.07
N ALA A 209 -6.01 -7.54 13.36
CA ALA A 209 -6.58 -8.67 14.10
C ALA A 209 -7.96 -9.11 13.58
N ASP A 210 -8.70 -8.22 12.91
CA ASP A 210 -10.01 -8.57 12.33
C ASP A 210 -9.90 -9.49 11.11
N VAL A 211 -8.75 -9.49 10.43
CA VAL A 211 -8.50 -10.32 9.23
C VAL A 211 -8.69 -11.81 9.53
N LEU A 212 -8.25 -12.27 10.70
CA LEU A 212 -8.43 -13.67 11.09
C LEU A 212 -9.91 -14.08 11.19
N ARG A 213 -10.79 -13.13 11.59
CA ARG A 213 -12.24 -13.36 11.62
C ARG A 213 -12.84 -13.40 10.22
N LEU A 214 -12.30 -12.59 9.29
CA LEU A 214 -12.74 -12.58 7.88
C LEU A 214 -12.42 -13.93 7.20
N LEU A 215 -11.29 -14.54 7.54
CA LEU A 215 -10.86 -15.82 6.99
C LEU A 215 -11.62 -17.02 7.59
N ALA A 216 -12.20 -16.88 8.78
CA ALA A 216 -12.93 -17.94 9.46
C ALA A 216 -14.39 -18.11 8.99
N ASN A 217 -14.93 -17.14 8.24
CA ASN A 217 -16.29 -17.12 7.69
C ASN A 217 -16.33 -17.54 6.21
#